data_f88aa2b55c811302122556dcc6105bbc
#
_entry.id   f88aa2b55c811302122556dcc6105bbc
#
_cell.length_a   1.000
_cell.length_b   1.000
_cell.length_c   1.000
_cell.angle_alpha   90.00
_cell.angle_beta   90.00
_cell.angle_gamma   90.00
#
_symmetry.space_group_name_H-M   'P 1'
#
loop_
_entity.id
_entity.type
_entity.pdbx_description
1 polymer ?
#
loop_
_entity_poly.entity_id
_entity_poly.type
_entity_poly.pdbx_seq_one_letter_code
_entity_poly.pdbx_strand_id
1 'polypeptide(L)'
;MQSTGKPTSGGSKSSKPTPEKPIVSKPTPDYSKNMATSSDQSKNTSRIVLLVVGILVLCALGYFATKYFTEKQENEKNLADIKELNNEILSLEEKILNFEVSLEDKNIEIAEKDKLLEEKYMELEAVVARLAQAKQSSKADKGKIRQLEAKVGELQVFLDQSRAEVEYLKAENALLTGQVDSLNTTTVQLQTRNQSLQETTARTEQELQETKQIAAALRATELSYFSVKKGKAKEDREFRRGSMKDFRVCFTLLENQLAEKGGKEIFMVYENPSGTISTSNGSGKFFYRGQQKEYSAKGLINYSGSQQEVCIDFQQPEGFKYEKGIQYISLYTEGKLIGQGNFRIK
;
A
#
# COMPACT_ATOMS: atom_id res chain seq x y z
N MET A 1 47.32 -28.10 -4.98
CA MET A 1 48.08 -27.68 -6.16
C MET A 1 48.19 -26.19 -6.04
N GLN A 2 49.21 -25.61 -5.40
CA GLN A 2 50.49 -25.22 -5.97
C GLN A 2 50.23 -24.27 -7.15
N SER A 3 50.73 -23.03 -7.23
CA SER A 3 52.08 -22.54 -6.96
C SER A 3 52.04 -21.00 -7.07
N THR A 4 52.52 -20.26 -6.10
CA THR A 4 53.86 -19.62 -6.00
C THR A 4 54.22 -18.66 -7.14
N GLY A 5 54.68 -17.45 -6.73
CA GLY A 5 55.42 -16.55 -7.58
C GLY A 5 55.65 -15.15 -7.01
N LYS A 6 56.66 -14.98 -6.21
CA LYS A 6 57.38 -13.75 -5.84
C LYS A 6 58.77 -13.86 -6.53
N PRO A 7 59.69 -12.88 -6.49
CA PRO A 7 59.75 -11.42 -6.44
C PRO A 7 60.76 -10.81 -7.50
N THR A 8 61.07 -9.51 -7.43
CA THR A 8 62.42 -8.87 -7.58
C THR A 8 62.22 -7.34 -7.64
N SER A 9 62.77 -6.57 -6.78
CA SER A 9 64.10 -6.09 -6.42
C SER A 9 64.74 -5.08 -7.43
N GLY A 10 65.20 -4.00 -6.83
CA GLY A 10 66.25 -3.14 -7.33
C GLY A 10 65.77 -1.74 -7.74
N GLY A 11 66.34 -0.64 -7.35
CA GLY A 11 67.60 -0.36 -6.74
C GLY A 11 67.77 1.15 -6.58
N SER A 12 68.48 1.47 -5.56
CA SER A 12 69.03 2.73 -5.10
C SER A 12 69.77 3.52 -6.19
N LYS A 13 69.66 4.87 -6.15
CA LYS A 13 70.86 5.71 -6.32
C LYS A 13 70.70 7.10 -5.65
N SER A 14 71.58 7.33 -4.74
CA SER A 14 72.07 8.55 -4.10
C SER A 14 72.67 9.55 -5.10
N SER A 15 72.49 10.83 -4.88
CA SER A 15 73.58 11.81 -5.13
C SER A 15 73.30 13.14 -4.41
N LYS A 16 74.34 13.63 -3.87
CA LYS A 16 74.71 14.66 -2.91
C LYS A 16 74.54 16.11 -3.37
N PRO A 17 74.81 17.08 -2.48
CA PRO A 17 74.23 18.45 -2.40
C PRO A 17 75.15 19.54 -2.95
N THR A 18 74.69 20.78 -3.03
CA THR A 18 75.39 22.04 -2.84
C THR A 18 74.75 23.18 -3.66
N PRO A 19 74.88 24.47 -3.37
CA PRO A 19 75.12 25.21 -2.11
C PRO A 19 74.13 26.36 -1.85
N GLU A 20 74.20 26.88 -0.66
CA GLU A 20 73.60 28.13 -0.16
C GLU A 20 73.92 29.36 -1.02
N LYS A 21 72.94 30.28 -1.12
CA LYS A 21 73.13 31.71 -1.34
C LYS A 21 72.12 32.53 -0.49
N PRO A 22 72.43 33.77 -0.20
CA PRO A 22 72.18 34.35 1.12
C PRO A 22 70.79 35.00 1.29
N ILE A 23 70.43 35.12 2.57
CA ILE A 23 69.25 35.73 3.12
C ILE A 23 69.18 37.21 2.74
N VAL A 24 68.10 37.58 2.00
CA VAL A 24 67.63 38.94 1.90
C VAL A 24 66.34 39.08 2.67
N SER A 25 66.41 39.77 3.78
CA SER A 25 65.28 40.13 4.64
C SER A 25 64.27 40.98 3.86
N LYS A 26 63.04 40.45 3.71
CA LYS A 26 61.88 41.27 3.29
C LYS A 26 61.10 41.72 4.52
N PRO A 27 60.54 42.92 4.48
CA PRO A 27 59.87 43.51 5.65
C PRO A 27 58.57 42.78 6.00
N THR A 28 58.30 42.67 7.29
CA THR A 28 57.07 42.20 7.89
C THR A 28 55.86 42.99 7.44
N PRO A 29 54.78 42.39 6.93
CA PRO A 29 53.54 43.11 6.71
C PRO A 29 52.84 43.35 8.06
N ASP A 30 52.47 44.59 8.23
CA ASP A 30 51.66 45.14 9.33
C ASP A 30 50.28 44.42 9.39
N TYR A 31 50.04 43.67 10.45
CA TYR A 31 48.82 42.85 10.67
C TYR A 31 47.80 43.62 11.53
N SER A 32 47.62 44.92 11.30
CA SER A 32 46.69 45.70 12.12
C SER A 32 45.58 46.43 11.34
N LYS A 33 45.11 45.88 10.20
CA LYS A 33 43.86 46.38 9.57
C LYS A 33 43.24 45.31 8.71
N ASN A 34 42.45 44.42 9.32
CA ASN A 34 41.34 43.73 8.68
C ASN A 34 40.64 42.79 9.68
N MET A 35 40.13 43.37 10.77
CA MET A 35 39.23 42.72 11.67
C MET A 35 37.91 43.49 11.76
N ALA A 36 37.24 43.60 10.60
CA ALA A 36 35.85 44.06 10.57
C ALA A 36 35.26 43.71 9.20
N THR A 37 34.86 42.50 8.97
CA THR A 37 33.80 42.10 7.98
C THR A 37 33.62 40.59 7.87
N SER A 38 33.50 39.84 8.99
CA SER A 38 33.16 38.44 8.90
C SER A 38 31.88 38.02 9.67
N SER A 39 31.14 38.99 10.23
CA SER A 39 29.90 38.67 10.96
C SER A 39 28.61 38.77 10.12
N ASP A 40 28.68 39.30 8.92
CA ASP A 40 27.45 39.47 8.08
C ASP A 40 27.28 38.40 7.00
N GLN A 41 28.35 37.70 6.60
CA GLN A 41 28.23 36.58 5.64
C GLN A 41 27.66 35.31 6.26
N SER A 42 27.86 35.09 7.55
CA SER A 42 27.31 33.91 8.29
C SER A 42 25.80 34.00 8.47
N LYS A 43 25.22 35.18 8.62
CA LYS A 43 23.78 35.38 8.76
C LYS A 43 23.02 35.24 7.44
N ASN A 44 23.62 35.58 6.32
CA ASN A 44 22.98 35.43 4.99
C ASN A 44 23.01 33.99 4.50
N THR A 45 24.07 33.23 4.72
CA THR A 45 24.13 31.79 4.38
C THR A 45 23.12 30.99 5.21
N SER A 46 22.94 31.28 6.48
CA SER A 46 21.93 30.62 7.31
C SER A 46 20.50 30.92 6.85
N ARG A 47 20.21 32.14 6.39
CA ARG A 47 18.88 32.50 5.83
C ARG A 47 18.62 31.84 4.48
N ILE A 48 19.64 31.73 3.61
CA ILE A 48 19.51 31.03 2.32
C ILE A 48 19.30 29.54 2.53
N VAL A 49 20.00 28.89 3.46
CA VAL A 49 19.81 27.49 3.81
C VAL A 49 18.40 27.25 4.34
N LEU A 50 17.89 28.12 5.22
CA LEU A 50 16.51 28.03 5.72
C LEU A 50 15.46 28.19 4.62
N LEU A 51 15.67 29.09 3.66
CA LEU A 51 14.79 29.24 2.49
C LEU A 51 14.79 28.01 1.59
N VAL A 52 15.96 27.45 1.30
CA VAL A 52 16.09 26.23 0.48
C VAL A 52 15.42 25.04 1.17
N VAL A 53 15.63 24.86 2.47
CA VAL A 53 14.97 23.81 3.26
C VAL A 53 13.44 24.03 3.27
N GLY A 54 12.98 25.27 3.43
CA GLY A 54 11.56 25.62 3.38
C GLY A 54 10.92 25.27 2.02
N ILE A 55 11.59 25.57 0.92
CA ILE A 55 11.13 25.22 -0.45
C ILE A 55 11.08 23.69 -0.62
N LEU A 56 12.10 22.95 -0.19
CA LEU A 56 12.13 21.50 -0.27
C LEU A 56 10.98 20.85 0.55
N VAL A 57 10.68 21.40 1.72
CA VAL A 57 9.55 20.94 2.54
C VAL A 57 8.22 21.22 1.85
N LEU A 58 8.05 22.41 1.25
CA LEU A 58 6.82 22.74 0.51
C LEU A 58 6.67 21.86 -0.74
N CYS A 59 7.75 21.58 -1.46
CA CYS A 59 7.73 20.65 -2.60
C CYS A 59 7.38 19.22 -2.15
N ALA A 60 7.92 18.74 -1.04
CA ALA A 60 7.59 17.44 -0.48
C ALA A 60 6.12 17.37 -0.05
N LEU A 61 5.60 18.40 0.62
CA LEU A 61 4.19 18.48 1.01
C LEU A 61 3.26 18.53 -0.21
N GLY A 62 3.62 19.29 -1.26
CA GLY A 62 2.91 19.33 -2.53
C GLY A 62 2.88 17.96 -3.22
N TYR A 63 4.01 17.25 -3.26
CA TYR A 63 4.10 15.89 -3.80
C TYR A 63 3.22 14.90 -3.02
N PHE A 64 3.27 14.92 -1.69
CA PHE A 64 2.43 14.06 -0.87
C PHE A 64 0.94 14.38 -0.99
N ALA A 65 0.59 15.64 -1.08
CA ALA A 65 -0.80 16.05 -1.29
C ALA A 65 -1.32 15.57 -2.65
N THR A 66 -0.58 15.78 -3.73
CA THR A 66 -0.98 15.31 -5.07
C THR A 66 -1.08 13.79 -5.10
N LYS A 67 -0.10 13.07 -4.56
CA LYS A 67 -0.14 11.61 -4.45
C LYS A 67 -1.38 11.13 -3.69
N TYR A 68 -1.70 11.72 -2.55
CA TYR A 68 -2.88 11.40 -1.75
C TYR A 68 -4.18 11.60 -2.53
N PHE A 69 -4.31 12.73 -3.24
CA PHE A 69 -5.53 13.01 -4.02
C PHE A 69 -5.67 12.08 -5.22
N THR A 70 -4.57 11.76 -5.92
CA THR A 70 -4.61 10.82 -7.04
C THR A 70 -4.97 9.40 -6.58
N GLU A 71 -4.36 8.89 -5.51
CA GLU A 71 -4.68 7.57 -4.95
C GLU A 71 -6.13 7.47 -4.46
N LYS A 72 -6.64 8.53 -3.84
CA LYS A 72 -8.04 8.57 -3.41
C LYS A 72 -9.01 8.55 -4.60
N GLN A 73 -8.73 9.34 -5.63
CA GLN A 73 -9.56 9.38 -6.84
C GLN A 73 -9.52 8.05 -7.61
N GLU A 74 -8.34 7.42 -7.70
CA GLU A 74 -8.18 6.11 -8.31
C GLU A 74 -8.95 5.03 -7.54
N ASN A 75 -8.95 5.09 -6.21
CA ASN A 75 -9.69 4.15 -5.38
C ASN A 75 -11.21 4.30 -5.52
N GLU A 76 -11.72 5.54 -5.59
CA GLU A 76 -13.14 5.82 -5.86
C GLU A 76 -13.55 5.29 -7.26
N LYS A 77 -12.68 5.46 -8.26
CA LYS A 77 -12.89 4.92 -9.61
C LYS A 77 -12.90 3.39 -9.60
N ASN A 78 -11.91 2.75 -8.97
CA ASN A 78 -11.85 1.30 -8.86
C ASN A 78 -13.10 0.72 -8.18
N LEU A 79 -13.63 1.40 -7.17
CA LEU A 79 -14.86 0.97 -6.49
C LEU A 79 -16.09 1.07 -7.42
N ALA A 80 -16.16 2.10 -8.26
CA ALA A 80 -17.19 2.23 -9.29
C ALA A 80 -17.07 1.14 -10.35
N ASP A 81 -15.85 0.88 -10.84
CA ASP A 81 -15.55 -0.17 -11.82
C ASP A 81 -15.89 -1.57 -11.26
N ILE A 82 -15.58 -1.85 -9.99
CA ILE A 82 -15.96 -3.10 -9.30
C ILE A 82 -17.48 -3.29 -9.29
N LYS A 83 -18.22 -2.23 -9.00
CA LYS A 83 -19.68 -2.28 -8.98
C LYS A 83 -20.26 -2.51 -10.37
N GLU A 84 -19.73 -1.85 -11.40
CA GLU A 84 -20.13 -2.04 -12.78
C GLU A 84 -19.84 -3.48 -13.26
N LEU A 85 -18.63 -4.00 -12.99
CA LEU A 85 -18.25 -5.37 -13.30
C LEU A 85 -19.14 -6.40 -12.61
N ASN A 86 -19.51 -6.19 -11.33
CA ASN A 86 -20.44 -7.08 -10.65
C ASN A 86 -21.81 -7.12 -11.33
N ASN A 87 -22.33 -5.98 -11.76
CA ASN A 87 -23.61 -5.92 -12.50
C ASN A 87 -23.51 -6.61 -13.85
N GLU A 88 -22.39 -6.46 -14.56
CA GLU A 88 -22.14 -7.14 -15.84
C GLU A 88 -22.05 -8.66 -15.64
N ILE A 89 -21.33 -9.14 -14.63
CA ILE A 89 -21.24 -10.57 -14.27
C ILE A 89 -22.65 -11.14 -14.00
N LEU A 90 -23.46 -10.48 -13.18
CA LEU A 90 -24.84 -10.94 -12.91
C LEU A 90 -25.69 -11.00 -14.17
N SER A 91 -25.58 -10.02 -15.07
CA SER A 91 -26.30 -10.03 -16.35
C SER A 91 -25.85 -11.18 -17.27
N LEU A 92 -24.55 -11.51 -17.26
CA LEU A 92 -24.02 -12.62 -18.03
C LEU A 92 -24.43 -13.98 -17.46
N GLU A 93 -24.42 -14.12 -16.14
CA GLU A 93 -24.90 -15.32 -15.44
C GLU A 93 -26.39 -15.60 -15.73
N GLU A 94 -27.23 -14.54 -15.73
CA GLU A 94 -28.63 -14.65 -16.14
C GLU A 94 -28.79 -15.12 -17.59
N LYS A 95 -27.99 -14.58 -18.52
CA LYS A 95 -28.01 -15.03 -19.93
C LYS A 95 -27.55 -16.48 -20.08
N ILE A 96 -26.50 -16.88 -19.38
CA ILE A 96 -26.01 -18.26 -19.37
C ILE A 96 -27.14 -19.20 -18.92
N LEU A 97 -27.80 -18.89 -17.80
CA LEU A 97 -28.89 -19.68 -17.28
C LEU A 97 -30.03 -19.83 -18.32
N ASN A 98 -30.41 -18.72 -18.97
CA ASN A 98 -31.44 -18.75 -20.00
C ASN A 98 -31.05 -19.62 -21.21
N PHE A 99 -29.78 -19.59 -21.62
CA PHE A 99 -29.28 -20.43 -22.70
C PHE A 99 -29.19 -21.91 -22.27
N GLU A 100 -28.79 -22.21 -21.04
CA GLU A 100 -28.75 -23.57 -20.50
C GLU A 100 -30.15 -24.19 -20.46
N VAL A 101 -31.18 -23.46 -20.04
CA VAL A 101 -32.58 -23.88 -20.11
C VAL A 101 -33.01 -24.16 -21.54
N SER A 102 -32.67 -23.24 -22.47
CA SER A 102 -32.99 -23.42 -23.88
C SER A 102 -32.28 -24.63 -24.51
N LEU A 103 -31.05 -24.93 -24.11
CA LEU A 103 -30.29 -26.11 -24.51
C LEU A 103 -30.95 -27.39 -24.02
N GLU A 104 -31.40 -27.42 -22.78
CA GLU A 104 -32.09 -28.58 -22.21
C GLU A 104 -33.41 -28.86 -22.95
N ASP A 105 -34.25 -27.83 -23.21
CA ASP A 105 -35.48 -27.93 -23.95
C ASP A 105 -35.23 -28.50 -25.36
N LYS A 106 -34.21 -27.97 -26.05
CA LYS A 106 -33.85 -28.48 -27.39
C LYS A 106 -33.30 -29.91 -27.39
N ASN A 107 -32.57 -30.29 -26.37
CA ASN A 107 -32.06 -31.65 -26.19
C ASN A 107 -33.24 -32.63 -26.02
N ILE A 108 -34.26 -32.26 -25.24
CA ILE A 108 -35.49 -33.04 -25.07
C ILE A 108 -36.22 -33.17 -26.40
N GLU A 109 -36.40 -32.05 -27.14
CA GLU A 109 -37.06 -32.07 -28.44
C GLU A 109 -36.32 -32.96 -29.44
N ILE A 110 -34.99 -32.87 -29.52
CA ILE A 110 -34.17 -33.75 -30.39
C ILE A 110 -34.37 -35.21 -30.00
N ALA A 111 -34.32 -35.55 -28.69
CA ALA A 111 -34.51 -36.92 -28.25
C ALA A 111 -35.92 -37.50 -28.58
N GLU A 112 -36.97 -36.69 -28.47
CA GLU A 112 -38.33 -37.07 -28.86
C GLU A 112 -38.45 -37.28 -30.39
N LYS A 113 -37.83 -36.39 -31.16
CA LYS A 113 -37.82 -36.54 -32.63
C LYS A 113 -36.97 -37.72 -33.09
N ASP A 114 -35.81 -37.96 -32.49
CA ASP A 114 -35.00 -39.15 -32.81
C ASP A 114 -35.75 -40.45 -32.51
N LYS A 115 -36.50 -40.52 -31.40
CA LYS A 115 -37.37 -41.65 -31.08
C LYS A 115 -38.50 -41.83 -32.11
N LEU A 116 -39.17 -40.74 -32.49
CA LEU A 116 -40.23 -40.77 -33.49
C LEU A 116 -39.68 -41.22 -34.87
N LEU A 117 -38.47 -40.76 -35.22
CA LEU A 117 -37.77 -41.22 -36.42
C LEU A 117 -37.56 -42.74 -36.40
N GLU A 118 -37.09 -43.31 -35.28
CA GLU A 118 -36.88 -44.74 -35.10
C GLU A 118 -38.19 -45.52 -35.26
N GLU A 119 -39.28 -45.06 -34.63
CA GLU A 119 -40.61 -45.66 -34.76
C GLU A 119 -41.10 -45.63 -36.21
N LYS A 120 -40.91 -44.54 -36.94
CA LYS A 120 -41.30 -44.40 -38.34
C LYS A 120 -40.43 -45.22 -39.28
N TYR A 121 -39.15 -45.41 -38.96
CA TYR A 121 -38.29 -46.37 -39.71
C TYR A 121 -38.79 -47.80 -39.59
N MET A 122 -39.16 -48.24 -38.37
CA MET A 122 -39.73 -49.57 -38.13
C MET A 122 -41.05 -49.72 -38.87
N GLU A 123 -41.92 -48.70 -38.89
CA GLU A 123 -43.16 -48.68 -39.63
C GLU A 123 -42.90 -48.82 -41.16
N LEU A 124 -41.92 -48.03 -41.68
CA LEU A 124 -41.52 -48.08 -43.09
C LEU A 124 -41.05 -49.49 -43.50
N GLU A 125 -40.16 -50.07 -42.71
CA GLU A 125 -39.64 -51.43 -42.93
C GLU A 125 -40.76 -52.47 -42.98
N ALA A 126 -41.69 -52.36 -42.02
CA ALA A 126 -42.87 -53.27 -41.99
C ALA A 126 -43.78 -53.09 -43.21
N VAL A 127 -44.01 -51.83 -43.67
CA VAL A 127 -44.83 -51.59 -44.87
C VAL A 127 -44.11 -52.04 -46.11
N VAL A 128 -42.81 -51.87 -46.24
CA VAL A 128 -41.98 -52.32 -47.39
C VAL A 128 -42.01 -53.86 -47.45
N ALA A 129 -41.89 -54.56 -46.31
CA ALA A 129 -42.01 -56.05 -46.25
C ALA A 129 -43.39 -56.52 -46.74
N ARG A 130 -44.45 -55.85 -46.27
CA ARG A 130 -45.83 -56.16 -46.73
C ARG A 130 -46.03 -55.91 -48.23
N LEU A 131 -45.48 -54.84 -48.74
CA LEU A 131 -45.50 -54.50 -50.16
C LEU A 131 -44.79 -55.58 -51.02
N ALA A 132 -43.60 -56.01 -50.56
CA ALA A 132 -42.87 -57.09 -51.22
C ALA A 132 -43.67 -58.39 -51.28
N GLN A 133 -44.27 -58.76 -50.14
CA GLN A 133 -45.14 -59.96 -50.04
C GLN A 133 -46.37 -59.84 -50.96
N ALA A 134 -47.05 -58.67 -50.98
CA ALA A 134 -48.20 -58.43 -51.86
C ALA A 134 -47.83 -58.51 -53.29
N LYS A 135 -46.69 -58.05 -53.76
CA LYS A 135 -46.16 -58.13 -55.10
C LYS A 135 -45.85 -59.57 -55.56
N GLN A 136 -45.47 -60.43 -54.66
CA GLN A 136 -45.15 -61.85 -54.91
C GLN A 136 -46.41 -62.77 -54.98
N SER A 137 -47.56 -62.33 -54.49
CA SER A 137 -48.78 -63.12 -54.45
C SER A 137 -49.34 -63.26 -55.84
N SER A 138 -49.70 -64.51 -56.21
CA SER A 138 -50.37 -64.84 -57.48
C SER A 138 -51.81 -64.24 -57.63
N LYS A 139 -52.41 -63.79 -56.52
CA LYS A 139 -53.67 -63.06 -56.39
C LYS A 139 -53.45 -61.57 -56.00
N ALA A 140 -52.49 -60.97 -56.54
CA ALA A 140 -52.13 -59.59 -56.18
C ALA A 140 -53.31 -58.63 -56.42
N ASP A 141 -53.79 -58.04 -55.30
CA ASP A 141 -54.76 -56.93 -55.35
C ASP A 141 -54.02 -55.60 -55.71
N LYS A 142 -54.20 -55.15 -56.92
CA LYS A 142 -53.58 -53.92 -57.43
C LYS A 142 -53.97 -52.69 -56.62
N GLY A 143 -55.13 -52.68 -55.98
CA GLY A 143 -55.56 -51.59 -55.09
C GLY A 143 -54.73 -51.52 -53.85
N LYS A 144 -54.50 -52.66 -53.23
CA LYS A 144 -53.65 -52.75 -51.99
C LYS A 144 -52.18 -52.41 -52.22
N ILE A 145 -51.67 -52.86 -53.43
CA ILE A 145 -50.28 -52.51 -53.83
C ILE A 145 -50.10 -51.00 -53.95
N ARG A 146 -51.06 -50.33 -54.64
CA ARG A 146 -51.01 -48.85 -54.79
C ARG A 146 -51.12 -48.16 -53.39
N GLN A 147 -51.98 -48.63 -52.49
CA GLN A 147 -52.09 -48.05 -51.16
C GLN A 147 -50.79 -48.21 -50.34
N LEU A 148 -50.15 -49.38 -50.43
CA LEU A 148 -48.87 -49.59 -49.76
C LEU A 148 -47.75 -48.77 -50.36
N GLU A 149 -47.69 -48.60 -51.67
CA GLU A 149 -46.75 -47.74 -52.41
C GLU A 149 -46.95 -46.28 -52.01
N ALA A 150 -48.18 -45.79 -51.95
CA ALA A 150 -48.48 -44.47 -51.43
C ALA A 150 -48.01 -44.28 -49.95
N LYS A 151 -48.29 -45.25 -49.10
CA LYS A 151 -47.86 -45.21 -47.69
C LYS A 151 -46.32 -45.19 -47.55
N VAL A 152 -45.60 -45.96 -48.35
CA VAL A 152 -44.10 -45.89 -48.42
C VAL A 152 -43.63 -44.50 -48.79
N GLY A 153 -44.26 -43.90 -49.86
CA GLY A 153 -43.92 -42.54 -50.25
C GLY A 153 -44.18 -41.50 -49.15
N GLU A 154 -45.32 -41.58 -48.48
CA GLU A 154 -45.65 -40.68 -47.35
C GLU A 154 -44.65 -40.82 -46.19
N LEU A 155 -44.31 -42.05 -45.79
CA LEU A 155 -43.34 -42.31 -44.75
C LEU A 155 -41.94 -41.84 -45.10
N GLN A 156 -41.52 -42.02 -46.38
CA GLN A 156 -40.22 -41.51 -46.83
C GLN A 156 -40.13 -39.98 -46.75
N VAL A 157 -41.16 -39.27 -47.26
CA VAL A 157 -41.21 -37.81 -47.20
C VAL A 157 -41.19 -37.32 -45.74
N PHE A 158 -41.97 -37.96 -44.84
CA PHE A 158 -41.97 -37.64 -43.44
C PHE A 158 -40.61 -37.84 -42.80
N LEU A 159 -39.94 -38.96 -43.07
CA LEU A 159 -38.61 -39.25 -42.54
C LEU A 159 -37.56 -38.27 -43.02
N ASP A 160 -37.59 -37.88 -44.32
CA ASP A 160 -36.64 -36.90 -44.86
C ASP A 160 -36.86 -35.52 -44.25
N GLN A 161 -38.12 -35.09 -44.05
CA GLN A 161 -38.43 -33.80 -43.40
C GLN A 161 -38.01 -33.82 -41.93
N SER A 162 -38.37 -34.88 -41.17
CA SER A 162 -38.02 -34.99 -39.77
C SER A 162 -36.49 -35.06 -39.55
N ARG A 163 -35.75 -35.74 -40.42
CA ARG A 163 -34.28 -35.74 -40.38
C ARG A 163 -33.71 -34.33 -40.59
N ALA A 164 -34.20 -33.61 -41.57
CA ALA A 164 -33.73 -32.22 -41.82
C ALA A 164 -33.98 -31.31 -40.61
N GLU A 165 -35.12 -31.50 -39.94
CA GLU A 165 -35.47 -30.77 -38.73
C GLU A 165 -34.57 -31.14 -37.53
N VAL A 166 -34.28 -32.43 -37.34
CA VAL A 166 -33.34 -32.86 -36.29
C VAL A 166 -31.91 -32.30 -36.55
N GLU A 167 -31.43 -32.32 -37.79
CA GLU A 167 -30.12 -31.75 -38.12
C GLU A 167 -30.10 -30.24 -37.89
N TYR A 168 -31.19 -29.53 -38.24
CA TYR A 168 -31.31 -28.10 -37.90
C TYR A 168 -31.24 -27.84 -36.38
N LEU A 169 -32.02 -28.61 -35.57
CA LEU A 169 -32.01 -28.47 -34.13
C LEU A 169 -30.64 -28.80 -33.52
N LYS A 170 -29.93 -29.79 -34.04
CA LYS A 170 -28.57 -30.13 -33.62
C LYS A 170 -27.59 -29.02 -33.96
N ALA A 171 -27.69 -28.38 -35.10
CA ALA A 171 -26.85 -27.25 -35.48
C ALA A 171 -27.12 -26.02 -34.58
N GLU A 172 -28.40 -25.73 -34.30
CA GLU A 172 -28.77 -24.64 -33.40
C GLU A 172 -28.28 -24.90 -31.97
N ASN A 173 -28.39 -26.15 -31.46
CA ASN A 173 -27.87 -26.57 -30.16
C ASN A 173 -26.35 -26.41 -30.08
N ALA A 174 -25.60 -26.77 -31.11
CA ALA A 174 -24.16 -26.56 -31.19
C ALA A 174 -23.78 -25.06 -31.10
N LEU A 175 -24.57 -24.21 -31.81
CA LEU A 175 -24.37 -22.76 -31.73
C LEU A 175 -24.59 -22.19 -30.33
N LEU A 176 -25.70 -22.60 -29.68
CA LEU A 176 -26.01 -22.18 -28.31
C LEU A 176 -24.94 -22.65 -27.33
N THR A 177 -24.45 -23.89 -27.44
CA THR A 177 -23.34 -24.42 -26.64
C THR A 177 -22.10 -23.54 -26.79
N GLY A 178 -21.72 -23.16 -28.01
CA GLY A 178 -20.59 -22.26 -28.25
C GLY A 178 -20.80 -20.86 -27.64
N GLN A 179 -22.03 -20.36 -27.62
CA GLN A 179 -22.36 -19.09 -26.97
C GLN A 179 -22.21 -19.20 -25.43
N VAL A 180 -22.71 -20.27 -24.81
CA VAL A 180 -22.54 -20.54 -23.36
C VAL A 180 -21.07 -20.63 -23.00
N ASP A 181 -20.26 -21.36 -23.75
CA ASP A 181 -18.81 -21.47 -23.50
C ASP A 181 -18.10 -20.13 -23.59
N SER A 182 -18.47 -19.31 -24.58
CA SER A 182 -17.92 -17.95 -24.73
C SER A 182 -18.31 -17.04 -23.57
N LEU A 183 -19.56 -17.07 -23.14
CA LEU A 183 -20.05 -16.28 -22.01
C LEU A 183 -19.40 -16.75 -20.71
N ASN A 184 -19.27 -18.04 -20.47
CA ASN A 184 -18.57 -18.58 -19.30
C ASN A 184 -17.12 -18.12 -19.25
N THR A 185 -16.42 -18.16 -20.38
CA THR A 185 -15.04 -17.66 -20.48
C THR A 185 -14.95 -16.17 -20.12
N THR A 186 -15.87 -15.37 -20.65
CA THR A 186 -15.95 -13.93 -20.37
C THR A 186 -16.23 -13.67 -18.89
N THR A 187 -17.19 -14.39 -18.31
CA THR A 187 -17.55 -14.28 -16.90
C THR A 187 -16.37 -14.58 -15.97
N VAL A 188 -15.59 -15.64 -16.25
CA VAL A 188 -14.38 -15.98 -15.49
C VAL A 188 -13.32 -14.88 -15.62
N GLN A 189 -13.14 -14.31 -16.80
CA GLN A 189 -12.19 -13.18 -16.98
C GLN A 189 -12.62 -11.96 -16.19
N LEU A 190 -13.91 -11.60 -16.20
CA LEU A 190 -14.44 -10.47 -15.44
C LEU A 190 -14.34 -10.71 -13.92
N GLN A 191 -14.63 -11.92 -13.46
CA GLN A 191 -14.45 -12.30 -12.04
C GLN A 191 -13.00 -12.16 -11.60
N THR A 192 -12.05 -12.64 -12.41
CA THR A 192 -10.61 -12.51 -12.13
C THR A 192 -10.17 -11.03 -12.07
N ARG A 193 -10.65 -10.22 -13.02
CA ARG A 193 -10.38 -8.78 -13.03
C ARG A 193 -10.97 -8.09 -11.80
N ASN A 194 -12.18 -8.44 -11.43
CA ASN A 194 -12.87 -7.91 -10.26
C ASN A 194 -12.09 -8.22 -8.96
N GLN A 195 -11.64 -9.45 -8.79
CA GLN A 195 -10.79 -9.85 -7.64
C GLN A 195 -9.49 -9.03 -7.60
N SER A 196 -8.81 -8.89 -8.73
CA SER A 196 -7.57 -8.08 -8.81
C SER A 196 -7.79 -6.61 -8.44
N LEU A 197 -8.91 -6.02 -8.87
CA LEU A 197 -9.29 -4.66 -8.49
C LEU A 197 -9.61 -4.55 -7.00
N GLN A 198 -10.32 -5.51 -6.42
CA GLN A 198 -10.62 -5.56 -4.98
C GLN A 198 -9.36 -5.64 -4.15
N GLU A 199 -8.40 -6.50 -4.51
CA GLU A 199 -7.11 -6.63 -3.83
C GLU A 199 -6.29 -5.34 -3.92
N THR A 200 -6.27 -4.71 -5.10
CA THR A 200 -5.56 -3.44 -5.31
C THR A 200 -6.18 -2.33 -4.47
N THR A 201 -7.50 -2.23 -4.45
CA THR A 201 -8.24 -1.25 -3.67
C THR A 201 -7.98 -1.43 -2.17
N ALA A 202 -8.06 -2.66 -1.66
CA ALA A 202 -7.78 -2.97 -0.26
C ALA A 202 -6.34 -2.61 0.15
N ARG A 203 -5.36 -2.91 -0.72
CA ARG A 203 -3.95 -2.54 -0.49
C ARG A 203 -3.76 -1.03 -0.44
N THR A 204 -4.34 -0.31 -1.41
CA THR A 204 -4.25 1.15 -1.46
C THR A 204 -4.91 1.81 -0.25
N GLU A 205 -6.04 1.28 0.22
CA GLU A 205 -6.68 1.75 1.46
C GLU A 205 -5.79 1.55 2.68
N GLN A 206 -5.14 0.39 2.79
CA GLN A 206 -4.22 0.12 3.89
C GLN A 206 -3.02 1.07 3.86
N GLU A 207 -2.37 1.24 2.71
CA GLU A 207 -1.24 2.17 2.52
C GLU A 207 -1.65 3.62 2.84
N LEU A 208 -2.85 4.01 2.45
CA LEU A 208 -3.42 5.32 2.73
C LEU A 208 -3.63 5.52 4.24
N GLN A 209 -4.15 4.53 4.95
CA GLN A 209 -4.33 4.58 6.40
C GLN A 209 -2.99 4.66 7.15
N GLU A 210 -2.01 3.87 6.74
CA GLU A 210 -0.65 3.93 7.30
C GLU A 210 0.00 5.30 7.06
N THR A 211 -0.12 5.84 5.85
CA THR A 211 0.38 7.17 5.50
C THR A 211 -0.29 8.27 6.33
N LYS A 212 -1.61 8.20 6.52
CA LYS A 212 -2.36 9.12 7.39
C LYS A 212 -1.87 9.04 8.84
N GLN A 213 -1.65 7.84 9.38
CA GLN A 213 -1.16 7.67 10.74
C GLN A 213 0.25 8.25 10.93
N ILE A 214 1.12 8.11 9.93
CA ILE A 214 2.46 8.70 9.95
C ILE A 214 2.37 10.23 9.85
N ALA A 215 1.57 10.74 8.93
CA ALA A 215 1.38 12.16 8.71
C ALA A 215 0.68 12.86 9.89
N ALA A 216 -0.23 12.17 10.58
CA ALA A 216 -0.92 12.67 11.76
C ALA A 216 -0.04 12.70 13.02
N ALA A 217 1.18 12.12 12.99
CA ALA A 217 2.06 12.15 14.16
C ALA A 217 2.49 13.57 14.51
N LEU A 218 2.34 13.92 15.78
CA LEU A 218 2.81 15.20 16.30
C LEU A 218 4.34 15.27 16.23
N ARG A 219 4.86 16.49 16.07
CA ARG A 219 6.31 16.77 16.10
C ARG A 219 6.60 17.91 17.04
N ALA A 220 7.58 17.70 17.91
CA ALA A 220 8.10 18.71 18.82
C ALA A 220 9.47 19.18 18.33
N THR A 221 9.65 20.50 18.29
CA THR A 221 10.88 21.17 17.89
C THR A 221 11.29 22.22 18.92
N GLU A 222 12.44 22.83 18.74
CA GLU A 222 12.93 23.96 19.56
C GLU A 222 12.93 23.65 21.06
N LEU A 223 13.54 22.50 21.44
CA LEU A 223 13.64 22.17 22.85
C LEU A 223 14.54 23.14 23.60
N SER A 224 13.95 23.86 24.55
CA SER A 224 14.61 24.76 25.48
C SER A 224 14.61 24.17 26.88
N TYR A 225 15.72 24.37 27.61
CA TYR A 225 15.95 23.78 28.91
C TYR A 225 16.13 24.87 29.97
N PHE A 226 15.44 24.75 31.09
CA PHE A 226 15.46 25.73 32.16
C PHE A 226 15.80 25.05 33.45
N SER A 227 16.79 25.58 34.20
CA SER A 227 16.95 25.22 35.61
C SER A 227 15.97 26.02 36.46
N VAL A 228 15.22 25.33 37.32
CA VAL A 228 14.22 25.96 38.20
C VAL A 228 14.74 25.93 39.64
N LYS A 229 14.93 27.11 40.26
CA LYS A 229 15.35 27.26 41.62
C LYS A 229 14.56 28.38 42.30
N LYS A 230 13.89 28.10 43.42
CA LYS A 230 13.06 29.05 44.18
C LYS A 230 12.07 29.81 43.30
N GLY A 231 11.38 29.11 42.36
CA GLY A 231 10.39 29.68 41.46
C GLY A 231 10.96 30.50 40.31
N LYS A 232 12.27 30.68 40.17
CA LYS A 232 12.93 31.36 39.07
C LYS A 232 13.46 30.32 38.05
N ALA A 233 13.05 30.43 36.79
CA ALA A 233 13.55 29.64 35.71
C ALA A 233 14.68 30.38 34.98
N LYS A 234 15.79 29.71 34.70
CA LYS A 234 16.89 30.24 33.89
C LYS A 234 17.16 29.30 32.75
N GLU A 235 17.00 29.79 31.53
CA GLU A 235 17.32 29.08 30.30
C GLU A 235 18.84 28.95 30.13
N ASP A 236 19.29 27.75 29.80
CA ASP A 236 20.66 27.48 29.36
C ASP A 236 20.72 26.10 28.67
N ARG A 237 21.77 25.82 27.93
CA ARG A 237 22.12 24.48 27.45
C ARG A 237 23.20 23.80 28.27
N GLU A 238 23.85 24.54 29.14
CA GLU A 238 24.91 24.07 30.03
C GLU A 238 24.67 24.53 31.48
N PHE A 239 24.43 23.61 32.38
CA PHE A 239 24.13 23.89 33.79
C PHE A 239 25.26 23.44 34.72
N ARG A 240 25.47 24.16 35.80
CA ARG A 240 26.33 23.70 36.88
C ARG A 240 25.53 22.75 37.78
N ARG A 241 26.09 21.59 38.13
CA ARG A 241 25.45 20.56 38.98
C ARG A 241 24.82 21.13 40.25
N GLY A 242 25.48 22.03 40.91
CA GLY A 242 24.98 22.65 42.18
C GLY A 242 23.89 23.72 41.97
N SER A 243 23.65 24.16 40.72
CA SER A 243 22.59 25.14 40.40
C SER A 243 21.27 24.51 39.97
N MET A 244 21.29 23.22 39.66
CA MET A 244 20.09 22.49 39.29
C MET A 244 19.41 21.89 40.52
N LYS A 245 18.13 22.18 40.70
CA LYS A 245 17.24 21.46 41.59
C LYS A 245 16.16 20.77 40.74
N ASP A 246 15.25 21.53 40.23
CA ASP A 246 14.26 21.07 39.25
C ASP A 246 14.62 21.62 37.86
N PHE A 247 14.14 20.97 36.83
CA PHE A 247 14.28 21.55 35.48
C PHE A 247 12.97 21.50 34.72
N ARG A 248 12.84 22.41 33.78
CA ARG A 248 11.70 22.51 32.87
C ARG A 248 12.22 22.34 31.45
N VAL A 249 11.49 21.57 30.63
CA VAL A 249 11.72 21.43 29.22
C VAL A 249 10.54 22.07 28.52
N CYS A 250 10.81 23.11 27.72
CA CYS A 250 9.81 23.72 26.84
C CYS A 250 10.12 23.35 25.38
N PHE A 251 9.10 23.15 24.61
CA PHE A 251 9.21 22.80 23.18
C PHE A 251 8.00 23.30 22.41
N THR A 252 8.17 23.47 21.12
CA THR A 252 7.12 23.87 20.22
C THR A 252 6.54 22.62 19.53
N LEU A 253 5.24 22.35 19.74
CA LEU A 253 4.50 21.41 18.90
C LEU A 253 4.15 22.10 17.59
N LEU A 254 4.51 21.48 16.47
CA LEU A 254 4.22 22.01 15.16
C LEU A 254 2.71 21.86 14.83
N GLU A 255 2.23 22.76 13.98
CA GLU A 255 0.90 22.64 13.39
C GLU A 255 0.79 21.33 12.63
N ASN A 256 -0.31 20.61 12.86
CA ASN A 256 -0.67 19.40 12.11
C ASN A 256 -2.18 19.24 12.03
N GLN A 257 -2.73 19.57 10.85
CA GLN A 257 -4.17 19.51 10.60
C GLN A 257 -4.72 18.06 10.54
N LEU A 258 -3.83 17.08 10.33
CA LEU A 258 -4.20 15.65 10.28
C LEU A 258 -4.15 15.01 11.67
N ALA A 259 -3.49 15.63 12.63
CA ALA A 259 -3.45 15.14 13.99
C ALA A 259 -4.81 15.32 14.68
N GLU A 260 -5.20 14.31 15.42
CA GLU A 260 -6.44 14.35 16.21
C GLU A 260 -6.37 15.47 17.26
N LYS A 261 -7.39 16.34 17.28
CA LYS A 261 -7.51 17.45 18.24
C LYS A 261 -8.04 16.94 19.58
N GLY A 262 -7.67 17.61 20.65
CA GLY A 262 -8.15 17.28 22.00
C GLY A 262 -7.05 17.04 23.01
N GLY A 263 -7.39 16.39 24.12
CA GLY A 263 -6.46 16.09 25.22
C GLY A 263 -5.38 15.11 24.79
N LYS A 264 -4.11 15.49 24.92
CA LYS A 264 -2.95 14.65 24.62
C LYS A 264 -2.05 14.56 25.85
N GLU A 265 -1.63 13.35 26.20
CA GLU A 265 -0.57 13.12 27.19
C GLU A 265 0.78 13.11 26.49
N ILE A 266 1.71 13.93 26.95
CA ILE A 266 3.09 13.95 26.49
C ILE A 266 3.98 13.40 27.59
N PHE A 267 4.67 12.31 27.30
CA PHE A 267 5.60 11.65 28.21
C PHE A 267 7.02 12.13 27.92
N MET A 268 7.68 12.63 28.93
CA MET A 268 9.09 13.02 28.86
C MET A 268 9.95 11.93 29.49
N VAL A 269 10.89 11.43 28.74
CA VAL A 269 11.92 10.49 29.19
C VAL A 269 13.24 11.25 29.36
N TYR A 270 13.78 11.31 30.56
CA TYR A 270 15.06 11.89 30.85
C TYR A 270 16.08 10.79 31.14
N GLU A 271 17.07 10.67 30.29
CA GLU A 271 18.17 9.71 30.43
C GLU A 271 19.46 10.45 30.80
N ASN A 272 20.11 9.97 31.85
CA ASN A 272 21.41 10.47 32.29
C ASN A 272 22.55 9.96 31.38
N PRO A 273 23.81 10.42 31.56
CA PRO A 273 24.95 9.95 30.75
C PRO A 273 25.23 8.46 30.85
N SER A 274 24.82 7.80 31.93
CA SER A 274 24.93 6.34 32.11
C SER A 274 23.82 5.56 31.39
N GLY A 275 22.88 6.24 30.68
CA GLY A 275 21.75 5.62 29.99
C GLY A 275 20.61 5.20 30.94
N THR A 276 20.63 5.63 32.21
CA THR A 276 19.57 5.33 33.16
C THR A 276 18.45 6.37 33.07
N ILE A 277 17.21 5.91 33.03
CA ILE A 277 16.04 6.80 33.09
C ILE A 277 15.89 7.34 34.50
N SER A 278 15.90 8.66 34.61
CA SER A 278 15.69 9.33 35.87
C SER A 278 14.20 9.52 36.15
N THR A 279 13.70 8.92 37.20
CA THR A 279 12.31 9.01 37.62
C THR A 279 12.07 10.14 38.61
N SER A 280 10.89 10.74 38.62
CA SER A 280 10.42 11.74 39.59
C SER A 280 9.17 11.22 40.28
N ASN A 281 8.64 11.99 41.25
CA ASN A 281 7.40 11.65 41.97
C ASN A 281 6.17 11.53 41.06
N GLY A 282 6.25 11.99 39.80
CA GLY A 282 5.21 11.88 38.77
C GLY A 282 5.54 10.85 37.68
N SER A 283 6.56 10.01 37.90
CA SER A 283 6.96 8.98 36.91
C SER A 283 6.00 7.79 36.89
N GLY A 284 6.00 7.09 35.78
CA GLY A 284 5.20 5.89 35.54
C GLY A 284 5.63 5.19 34.27
N LYS A 285 4.71 4.43 33.68
CA LYS A 285 4.96 3.67 32.44
C LYS A 285 3.97 4.04 31.34
N PHE A 286 4.42 3.97 30.10
CA PHE A 286 3.60 4.15 28.90
C PHE A 286 3.99 3.12 27.86
N PHE A 287 3.14 2.93 26.84
CA PHE A 287 3.43 2.01 25.75
C PHE A 287 4.13 2.74 24.61
N TYR A 288 5.26 2.19 24.17
CA TYR A 288 6.01 2.62 23.00
C TYR A 288 6.33 1.40 22.13
N ARG A 289 5.81 1.36 20.89
CA ARG A 289 6.00 0.23 19.97
C ARG A 289 5.65 -1.13 20.57
N GLY A 290 4.56 -1.19 21.34
CA GLY A 290 4.09 -2.42 21.98
C GLY A 290 4.84 -2.84 23.23
N GLN A 291 5.85 -2.09 23.67
CA GLN A 291 6.60 -2.32 24.92
C GLN A 291 6.32 -1.26 25.95
N GLN A 292 6.34 -1.65 27.22
CA GLN A 292 6.27 -0.69 28.32
C GLN A 292 7.61 0.03 28.49
N LYS A 293 7.58 1.37 28.45
CA LYS A 293 8.73 2.24 28.74
C LYS A 293 8.41 3.15 29.91
N GLU A 294 9.39 3.41 30.76
CA GLU A 294 9.27 4.36 31.88
C GLU A 294 9.39 5.79 31.40
N TYR A 295 8.61 6.70 31.98
CA TYR A 295 8.75 8.14 31.75
C TYR A 295 9.13 8.85 33.04
N SER A 296 9.85 9.96 32.90
CA SER A 296 10.36 10.78 34.02
C SER A 296 9.35 11.82 34.47
N ALA A 297 8.59 12.37 33.52
CA ALA A 297 7.51 13.32 33.81
C ALA A 297 6.48 13.27 32.66
N LYS A 298 5.27 13.77 32.92
CA LYS A 298 4.25 13.92 31.89
C LYS A 298 3.58 15.28 31.93
N GLY A 299 3.14 15.73 30.76
CA GLY A 299 2.29 16.89 30.57
C GLY A 299 0.98 16.52 29.91
N LEU A 300 -0.11 17.14 30.32
CA LEU A 300 -1.40 17.04 29.64
C LEU A 300 -1.65 18.36 28.89
N ILE A 301 -1.96 18.29 27.64
CA ILE A 301 -2.25 19.44 26.79
C ILE A 301 -3.57 19.26 26.07
N ASN A 302 -4.17 20.35 25.63
CA ASN A 302 -5.28 20.34 24.68
C ASN A 302 -4.78 20.82 23.33
N TYR A 303 -4.55 19.88 22.40
CA TYR A 303 -4.02 20.16 21.08
C TYR A 303 -5.14 20.63 20.14
N SER A 304 -5.00 21.81 19.55
CA SER A 304 -6.01 22.43 18.67
C SER A 304 -5.80 22.19 17.18
N GLY A 305 -4.68 21.55 16.79
CA GLY A 305 -4.24 21.45 15.40
C GLY A 305 -3.26 22.54 15.00
N SER A 306 -3.10 23.58 15.80
CA SER A 306 -2.20 24.73 15.56
C SER A 306 -0.88 24.56 16.31
N GLN A 307 0.12 25.33 15.89
CA GLN A 307 1.38 25.42 16.62
C GLN A 307 1.15 25.93 18.04
N GLN A 308 1.76 25.27 19.01
CA GLN A 308 1.68 25.69 20.43
C GLN A 308 2.95 25.35 21.19
N GLU A 309 3.30 26.21 22.15
CA GLU A 309 4.40 26.00 23.09
C GLU A 309 3.90 25.18 24.28
N VAL A 310 4.69 24.16 24.68
CA VAL A 310 4.41 23.28 25.79
C VAL A 310 5.62 23.15 26.68
N CYS A 311 5.40 23.18 27.99
CA CYS A 311 6.48 22.99 28.98
C CYS A 311 6.13 21.83 29.92
N ILE A 312 7.12 21.00 30.22
CA ILE A 312 7.01 19.89 31.15
C ILE A 312 8.08 20.05 32.25
N ASP A 313 7.66 19.98 33.51
CA ASP A 313 8.52 20.11 34.63
C ASP A 313 9.00 18.74 35.15
N PHE A 314 10.29 18.62 35.39
CA PHE A 314 10.88 17.51 36.12
C PHE A 314 11.23 17.96 37.54
N GLN A 315 10.61 17.34 38.52
CA GLN A 315 10.90 17.60 39.94
C GLN A 315 11.97 16.62 40.41
N GLN A 316 13.07 17.16 40.91
CA GLN A 316 14.17 16.37 41.44
C GLN A 316 13.70 15.55 42.64
N PRO A 317 13.79 14.19 42.60
CA PRO A 317 13.49 13.36 43.75
C PRO A 317 14.43 13.64 44.92
N GLU A 318 13.96 13.35 46.13
CA GLU A 318 14.80 13.48 47.33
C GLU A 318 16.01 12.53 47.23
N GLY A 319 17.20 13.06 47.54
CA GLY A 319 18.46 12.32 47.42
C GLY A 319 19.02 12.17 46.02
N PHE A 320 18.31 12.58 44.99
CA PHE A 320 18.78 12.49 43.62
C PHE A 320 19.94 13.45 43.34
N LYS A 321 20.96 12.95 42.65
CA LYS A 321 22.13 13.73 42.23
C LYS A 321 22.32 13.66 40.73
N TYR A 322 22.31 14.81 40.09
CA TYR A 322 22.58 14.88 38.65
C TYR A 322 23.99 14.37 38.34
N GLU A 323 24.09 13.56 37.29
CA GLU A 323 25.39 13.14 36.74
C GLU A 323 25.97 14.24 35.85
N LYS A 324 27.28 14.39 35.84
CA LYS A 324 27.99 15.29 34.91
C LYS A 324 28.01 14.63 33.51
N GLY A 325 27.84 15.44 32.48
CA GLY A 325 27.84 14.97 31.09
C GLY A 325 26.62 15.42 30.32
N ILE A 326 26.40 14.79 29.17
CA ILE A 326 25.26 15.08 28.28
C ILE A 326 24.03 14.33 28.82
N GLN A 327 22.96 15.08 29.00
CA GLN A 327 21.65 14.56 29.42
C GLN A 327 20.75 14.50 28.21
N TYR A 328 19.99 13.43 28.04
CA TYR A 328 19.12 13.23 26.89
C TYR A 328 17.64 13.35 27.27
N ILE A 329 16.90 14.07 26.48
CA ILE A 329 15.45 14.22 26.62
C ILE A 329 14.77 13.65 25.38
N SER A 330 13.80 12.78 25.59
CA SER A 330 12.94 12.25 24.55
C SER A 330 11.48 12.49 24.92
N LEU A 331 10.70 12.98 23.96
CA LEU A 331 9.28 13.30 24.12
C LEU A 331 8.43 12.32 23.31
N TYR A 332 7.40 11.78 23.95
CA TYR A 332 6.51 10.78 23.36
C TYR A 332 5.05 11.18 23.57
N THR A 333 4.21 10.88 22.59
CA THR A 333 2.75 10.92 22.71
C THR A 333 2.15 9.85 21.79
N GLU A 334 1.02 9.27 22.18
CA GLU A 334 0.30 8.27 21.37
C GLU A 334 1.19 7.11 20.89
N GLY A 335 2.12 6.67 21.74
CA GLY A 335 3.06 5.59 21.38
C GLY A 335 4.10 5.94 20.32
N LYS A 336 4.30 7.23 20.01
CA LYS A 336 5.27 7.72 19.02
C LYS A 336 6.26 8.68 19.65
N LEU A 337 7.50 8.66 19.17
CA LEU A 337 8.52 9.65 19.50
C LEU A 337 8.23 10.92 18.71
N ILE A 338 8.07 12.05 19.39
CA ILE A 338 7.72 13.34 18.76
C ILE A 338 8.86 14.36 18.76
N GLY A 339 9.84 14.21 19.63
CA GLY A 339 11.00 15.11 19.69
C GLY A 339 12.10 14.56 20.59
N GLN A 340 13.32 14.99 20.32
CA GLN A 340 14.50 14.66 21.10
C GLN A 340 15.42 15.85 21.22
N GLY A 341 16.15 15.91 22.32
CA GLY A 341 17.20 16.92 22.51
C GLY A 341 18.12 16.57 23.66
N ASN A 342 19.08 17.43 23.90
CA ASN A 342 20.04 17.22 25.00
C ASN A 342 20.52 18.55 25.60
N PHE A 343 21.00 18.48 26.82
CA PHE A 343 21.70 19.55 27.50
C PHE A 343 22.87 18.98 28.30
N ARG A 344 23.79 19.82 28.78
CA ARG A 344 24.97 19.39 29.49
C ARG A 344 24.96 19.83 30.97
N ILE A 345 25.42 18.96 31.84
CA ILE A 345 25.72 19.28 33.24
C ILE A 345 27.22 19.20 33.47
N LYS A 346 27.79 20.32 34.00
CA LYS A 346 29.22 20.49 34.34
C LYS A 346 29.53 20.18 35.80
#